data_1ad0e67b1432f931ef27b8ed83f46ef4
#
_entry.id   1ad0e67b1432f931ef27b8ed83f46ef4
#
_cell.length_a   1.000
_cell.length_b   1.000
_cell.length_c   1.000
_cell.angle_alpha   90.00
_cell.angle_beta   90.00
_cell.angle_gamma   90.00
#
_symmetry.space_group_name_H-M   'P 1'
#
loop_
_entity.id
_entity.type
_entity.pdbx_description
1 polymer ?
#
loop_
_entity_poly.entity_id
_entity_poly.type
_entity_poly.pdbx_seq_one_letter_code
_entity_poly.pdbx_strand_id
1 'polypeptide(L)'
;WAGGVSNETTRDIVQFELLGSPDDPEAFGSGTVPKDLIIKTERKPGVPNAKSVALIKHVSGGNSSLFFKAYEMGVEKWQGRSVDCVWLDEEPSRDIYSQAVTRTLDRKGMVYMTFTPESGMTETVASFINRLQKGQSLVNATWDDASETVKSMNGESGHLNEDVMQQILSSYSPHEREMRRYGRPSIGSGLVFPLGEEQVITDPVHIEEHWPRIAAIDFGWDHPTAVVWCAIDRDEDIFYVYDCYRASKASPSVHSENIKTRPHFIPIAYPHDGNRRD
;
A
#
# COMPACT_ATOMS: atom_id res chain seq x y z
N TRP A 1 -13.35 -9.41 11.57
CA TRP A 1 -12.04 -10.00 11.25
C TRP A 1 -10.95 -8.97 11.50
N ALA A 2 -9.79 -9.43 11.98
CA ALA A 2 -8.61 -8.60 12.12
C ALA A 2 -7.41 -9.39 11.60
N GLY A 3 -6.53 -8.76 10.82
CA GLY A 3 -5.44 -9.48 10.21
C GLY A 3 -4.31 -8.61 9.68
N GLY A 4 -3.17 -9.25 9.47
CA GLY A 4 -1.93 -8.65 8.97
C GLY A 4 -1.23 -9.57 7.97
N VAL A 5 0.03 -9.27 7.70
CA VAL A 5 0.82 -9.90 6.62
C VAL A 5 1.00 -11.39 6.84
N SER A 6 1.54 -11.80 7.99
CA SER A 6 1.77 -13.20 8.37
C SER A 6 1.00 -13.57 9.64
N ASN A 7 0.98 -14.84 9.99
CA ASN A 7 0.37 -15.30 11.23
C ASN A 7 1.13 -14.79 12.46
N GLU A 8 2.46 -14.70 12.36
CA GLU A 8 3.34 -14.16 13.39
C GLU A 8 3.11 -12.67 13.57
N THR A 9 3.14 -11.87 12.50
CA THR A 9 2.89 -10.42 12.61
C THR A 9 1.46 -10.13 13.07
N THR A 10 0.47 -10.93 12.67
CA THR A 10 -0.90 -10.81 13.18
C THR A 10 -0.96 -11.07 14.69
N ARG A 11 -0.17 -12.03 15.21
CA ARG A 11 -0.05 -12.29 16.66
C ARG A 11 0.62 -11.12 17.37
N ASP A 12 1.76 -10.68 16.86
CA ASP A 12 2.65 -9.74 17.54
C ASP A 12 2.15 -8.29 17.50
N ILE A 13 1.32 -7.95 16.50
CA ILE A 13 0.76 -6.61 16.33
C ILE A 13 -0.75 -6.63 16.60
N VAL A 14 -1.53 -7.27 15.75
CA VAL A 14 -3.01 -7.18 15.79
C VAL A 14 -3.60 -7.84 17.04
N GLN A 15 -3.14 -9.04 17.39
CA GLN A 15 -3.57 -9.72 18.59
C GLN A 15 -3.06 -9.01 19.85
N PHE A 16 -1.82 -8.54 19.83
CA PHE A 16 -1.22 -7.76 20.92
C PHE A 16 -2.06 -6.51 21.21
N GLU A 17 -2.37 -5.73 20.21
CA GLU A 17 -3.18 -4.50 20.35
C GLU A 17 -4.58 -4.79 20.91
N LEU A 18 -5.19 -5.87 20.45
CA LEU A 18 -6.56 -6.21 20.85
C LEU A 18 -6.64 -6.97 22.17
N LEU A 19 -5.73 -7.89 22.46
CA LEU A 19 -5.83 -8.82 23.58
C LEU A 19 -4.71 -8.68 24.62
N GLY A 20 -3.68 -7.88 24.36
CA GLY A 20 -2.48 -7.79 25.19
C GLY A 20 -1.38 -8.76 24.75
N SER A 21 -0.24 -8.74 25.44
CA SER A 21 0.95 -9.51 25.08
C SER A 21 0.66 -11.00 24.90
N PRO A 22 1.04 -11.60 23.76
CA PRO A 22 0.88 -13.03 23.53
C PRO A 22 1.83 -13.87 24.38
N ASP A 23 2.96 -13.32 24.82
CA ASP A 23 4.04 -14.02 25.54
C ASP A 23 3.91 -13.88 27.06
N ASP A 24 3.09 -12.96 27.54
CA ASP A 24 2.82 -12.74 28.95
C ASP A 24 1.36 -13.09 29.29
N PRO A 25 1.10 -14.22 29.96
CA PRO A 25 -0.24 -14.60 30.37
C PRO A 25 -0.90 -13.59 31.32
N GLU A 26 -0.14 -12.82 32.11
CA GLU A 26 -0.67 -11.81 33.03
C GLU A 26 -1.13 -10.56 32.27
N ALA A 27 -0.49 -10.25 31.15
CA ALA A 27 -0.87 -9.17 30.26
C ALA A 27 -2.08 -9.51 29.35
N PHE A 28 -2.60 -10.73 29.40
CA PHE A 28 -3.78 -11.11 28.62
C PHE A 28 -5.02 -10.34 29.07
N GLY A 29 -5.63 -9.62 28.12
CA GLY A 29 -6.77 -8.71 28.35
C GLY A 29 -6.37 -7.31 28.80
N SER A 30 -5.09 -6.93 28.63
CA SER A 30 -4.59 -5.56 28.78
C SER A 30 -4.63 -4.75 27.49
N GLY A 31 -5.02 -5.37 26.38
CA GLY A 31 -5.20 -4.68 25.10
C GLY A 31 -6.50 -3.86 25.05
N THR A 32 -6.87 -3.46 23.86
CA THR A 32 -8.10 -2.68 23.61
C THR A 32 -9.38 -3.40 24.07
N VAL A 33 -9.37 -4.74 24.10
CA VAL A 33 -10.45 -5.56 24.63
C VAL A 33 -10.16 -5.96 26.08
N PRO A 34 -10.88 -5.40 27.08
CA PRO A 34 -10.69 -5.72 28.47
C PRO A 34 -10.91 -7.20 28.80
N LYS A 35 -10.16 -7.71 29.78
CA LYS A 35 -10.15 -9.14 30.17
C LYS A 35 -11.54 -9.68 30.55
N ASP A 36 -12.34 -8.90 31.23
CA ASP A 36 -13.69 -9.27 31.70
C ASP A 36 -14.71 -9.39 30.56
N LEU A 37 -14.39 -8.84 29.39
CA LEU A 37 -15.20 -9.01 28.19
C LEU A 37 -14.79 -10.23 27.38
N ILE A 38 -13.61 -10.80 27.57
CA ILE A 38 -13.13 -11.97 26.83
C ILE A 38 -13.74 -13.23 27.45
N ILE A 39 -14.62 -13.92 26.71
CA ILE A 39 -15.30 -15.15 27.21
C ILE A 39 -14.37 -16.34 27.02
N LYS A 40 -13.81 -16.51 25.83
CA LYS A 40 -12.87 -17.58 25.51
C LYS A 40 -12.04 -17.24 24.29
N THR A 41 -10.91 -17.91 24.15
CA THR A 41 -10.08 -17.85 22.95
C THR A 41 -9.75 -19.26 22.45
N GLU A 42 -9.51 -19.40 21.16
CA GLU A 42 -9.04 -20.63 20.53
C GLU A 42 -7.63 -20.42 20.02
N ARG A 43 -6.76 -21.40 20.24
CA ARG A 43 -5.37 -21.34 19.76
C ARG A 43 -5.31 -21.54 18.25
N LYS A 44 -4.38 -20.89 17.60
CA LYS A 44 -4.06 -21.13 16.20
C LYS A 44 -3.04 -22.25 16.08
N PRO A 45 -3.35 -23.35 15.37
CA PRO A 45 -2.38 -24.42 15.16
C PRO A 45 -1.12 -23.92 14.42
N GLY A 46 0.03 -24.41 14.83
CA GLY A 46 1.31 -24.14 14.13
C GLY A 46 1.99 -22.81 14.48
N VAL A 47 1.32 -21.92 15.24
CA VAL A 47 1.92 -20.64 15.63
C VAL A 47 1.82 -20.49 17.15
N PRO A 48 2.95 -20.50 17.86
CA PRO A 48 2.96 -20.39 19.33
C PRO A 48 2.22 -19.12 19.79
N ASN A 49 1.43 -19.24 20.85
CA ASN A 49 0.67 -18.16 21.50
C ASN A 49 -0.34 -17.40 20.62
N ALA A 50 -0.42 -17.71 19.32
CA ALA A 50 -1.41 -17.10 18.43
C ALA A 50 -2.83 -17.63 18.71
N LYS A 51 -3.81 -16.74 18.57
CA LYS A 51 -5.24 -17.07 18.62
C LYS A 51 -5.82 -17.11 17.21
N SER A 52 -6.73 -18.03 16.97
CA SER A 52 -7.54 -18.07 15.76
C SER A 52 -8.84 -17.29 15.94
N VAL A 53 -9.42 -17.36 17.13
CA VAL A 53 -10.70 -16.73 17.47
C VAL A 53 -10.67 -16.24 18.91
N ALA A 54 -11.29 -15.08 19.15
CA ALA A 54 -11.73 -14.66 20.47
C ALA A 54 -13.25 -14.42 20.49
N LEU A 55 -13.94 -14.96 21.46
CA LEU A 55 -15.35 -14.69 21.72
C LEU A 55 -15.43 -13.61 22.81
N ILE A 56 -16.13 -12.53 22.51
CA ILE A 56 -16.15 -11.30 23.33
C ILE A 56 -17.60 -10.95 23.64
N LYS A 57 -17.89 -10.54 24.90
CA LYS A 57 -19.20 -9.99 25.27
C LYS A 57 -19.47 -8.70 24.51
N HIS A 58 -20.66 -8.56 23.97
CA HIS A 58 -21.08 -7.36 23.25
C HIS A 58 -22.03 -6.52 24.12
N VAL A 59 -21.99 -5.20 23.97
CA VAL A 59 -22.83 -4.26 24.73
C VAL A 59 -24.33 -4.50 24.58
N SER A 60 -24.78 -5.14 23.50
CA SER A 60 -26.19 -5.53 23.30
C SER A 60 -26.64 -6.73 24.12
N GLY A 61 -25.77 -7.30 24.97
CA GLY A 61 -26.04 -8.54 25.73
C GLY A 61 -25.74 -9.84 24.96
N GLY A 62 -25.37 -9.74 23.66
CA GLY A 62 -24.92 -10.87 22.85
C GLY A 62 -23.41 -11.07 22.89
N ASN A 63 -22.87 -11.81 21.92
CA ASN A 63 -21.46 -12.08 21.80
C ASN A 63 -20.96 -11.71 20.40
N SER A 64 -19.74 -11.17 20.32
CA SER A 64 -19.00 -10.94 19.11
C SER A 64 -17.90 -11.98 18.93
N SER A 65 -17.70 -12.46 17.72
CA SER A 65 -16.57 -13.35 17.38
C SER A 65 -15.53 -12.58 16.60
N LEU A 66 -14.35 -12.46 17.16
CA LEU A 66 -13.18 -11.85 16.52
C LEU A 66 -12.30 -12.96 15.96
N PHE A 67 -12.04 -12.94 14.65
CA PHE A 67 -11.19 -13.90 13.93
C PHE A 67 -9.89 -13.25 13.52
N PHE A 68 -8.78 -13.89 13.87
CA PHE A 68 -7.45 -13.47 13.44
C PHE A 68 -7.06 -14.18 12.14
N LYS A 69 -6.71 -13.42 11.13
CA LYS A 69 -6.36 -13.90 9.78
C LYS A 69 -5.01 -13.34 9.35
N ALA A 70 -4.38 -13.97 8.36
CA ALA A 70 -3.15 -13.46 7.77
C ALA A 70 -3.29 -13.47 6.24
N TYR A 71 -2.61 -12.52 5.56
CA TYR A 71 -2.64 -12.43 4.10
C TYR A 71 -1.96 -13.64 3.45
N GLU A 72 -0.88 -14.15 4.07
CA GLU A 72 -0.18 -15.37 3.62
C GLU A 72 -1.07 -16.62 3.56
N MET A 73 -2.21 -16.63 4.25
CA MET A 73 -3.16 -17.75 4.20
C MET A 73 -3.87 -17.85 2.84
N GLY A 74 -3.70 -16.88 1.96
CA GLY A 74 -4.32 -16.81 0.64
C GLY A 74 -5.73 -16.21 0.65
N VAL A 75 -6.14 -15.75 -0.53
CA VAL A 75 -7.42 -15.05 -0.76
C VAL A 75 -8.63 -15.90 -0.37
N GLU A 76 -8.56 -17.23 -0.55
CA GLU A 76 -9.65 -18.14 -0.22
C GLU A 76 -10.05 -18.09 1.26
N LYS A 77 -9.11 -17.80 2.15
CA LYS A 77 -9.39 -17.68 3.58
C LYS A 77 -10.14 -16.37 3.94
N TRP A 78 -10.16 -15.41 3.03
CA TRP A 78 -10.92 -14.16 3.15
C TRP A 78 -12.30 -14.24 2.48
N GLN A 79 -12.64 -15.40 1.93
CA GLN A 79 -13.97 -15.71 1.42
C GLN A 79 -14.86 -16.32 2.53
N GLY A 80 -16.15 -16.47 2.24
CA GLY A 80 -17.10 -17.13 3.13
C GLY A 80 -18.16 -16.18 3.67
N ARG A 81 -18.39 -16.20 4.99
CA ARG A 81 -19.50 -15.49 5.63
C ARG A 81 -19.33 -13.98 5.64
N SER A 82 -20.46 -13.27 5.70
CA SER A 82 -20.52 -11.84 5.93
C SER A 82 -20.09 -11.47 7.34
N VAL A 83 -19.44 -10.31 7.50
CA VAL A 83 -18.91 -9.78 8.75
C VAL A 83 -19.26 -8.32 8.93
N ASP A 84 -19.25 -7.85 10.18
CA ASP A 84 -19.62 -6.49 10.54
C ASP A 84 -18.44 -5.53 10.45
N CYS A 85 -17.21 -6.03 10.68
CA CYS A 85 -16.01 -5.21 10.64
C CYS A 85 -14.80 -6.02 10.17
N VAL A 86 -13.93 -5.39 9.40
CA VAL A 86 -12.62 -5.93 9.03
C VAL A 86 -11.55 -4.87 9.31
N TRP A 87 -10.54 -5.25 10.10
CA TRP A 87 -9.31 -4.49 10.26
C TRP A 87 -8.19 -5.19 9.49
N LEU A 88 -7.55 -4.46 8.61
CA LEU A 88 -6.40 -4.88 7.80
C LEU A 88 -5.19 -4.09 8.27
N ASP A 89 -4.27 -4.76 8.94
CA ASP A 89 -3.00 -4.16 9.37
C ASP A 89 -1.93 -4.43 8.32
N GLU A 90 -1.25 -3.40 7.90
CA GLU A 90 -0.44 -3.28 6.70
C GLU A 90 -1.26 -3.43 5.40
N GLU A 91 -0.67 -2.99 4.31
CA GLU A 91 -1.34 -2.99 3.01
C GLU A 91 -1.58 -4.42 2.48
N PRO A 92 -2.84 -4.86 2.30
CA PRO A 92 -3.14 -6.14 1.69
C PRO A 92 -2.99 -6.09 0.17
N SER A 93 -2.90 -7.26 -0.46
CA SER A 93 -3.12 -7.35 -1.90
C SER A 93 -4.51 -6.85 -2.29
N ARG A 94 -4.66 -6.36 -3.52
CA ARG A 94 -5.94 -5.87 -4.05
C ARG A 94 -7.07 -6.91 -3.92
N ASP A 95 -6.75 -8.18 -4.12
CA ASP A 95 -7.74 -9.26 -4.04
C ASP A 95 -8.25 -9.46 -2.61
N ILE A 96 -7.36 -9.44 -1.62
CA ILE A 96 -7.75 -9.54 -0.20
C ILE A 96 -8.60 -8.34 0.21
N TYR A 97 -8.19 -7.12 -0.17
CA TYR A 97 -8.99 -5.92 0.08
C TYR A 97 -10.40 -6.03 -0.53
N SER A 98 -10.51 -6.45 -1.79
CA SER A 98 -11.79 -6.62 -2.48
C SER A 98 -12.68 -7.67 -1.80
N GLN A 99 -12.09 -8.77 -1.31
CA GLN A 99 -12.82 -9.77 -0.51
C GLN A 99 -13.31 -9.18 0.82
N ALA A 100 -12.46 -8.45 1.54
CA ALA A 100 -12.85 -7.82 2.80
C ALA A 100 -14.06 -6.89 2.62
N VAL A 101 -14.00 -6.01 1.61
CA VAL A 101 -15.12 -5.11 1.28
C VAL A 101 -16.39 -5.90 0.95
N THR A 102 -16.28 -6.94 0.10
CA THR A 102 -17.43 -7.78 -0.27
C THR A 102 -18.09 -8.45 0.94
N ARG A 103 -17.30 -8.88 1.92
CA ARG A 103 -17.83 -9.56 3.14
C ARG A 103 -18.58 -8.63 4.08
N THR A 104 -18.37 -7.32 3.99
CA THR A 104 -19.07 -6.35 4.84
C THR A 104 -20.38 -5.82 4.23
N LEU A 105 -20.64 -6.06 2.94
CA LEU A 105 -21.79 -5.48 2.22
C LEU A 105 -23.14 -5.85 2.84
N ASP A 106 -23.42 -7.12 3.08
CA ASP A 106 -24.71 -7.58 3.60
C ASP A 106 -25.03 -7.03 5.01
N ARG A 107 -23.98 -6.76 5.77
CA ARG A 107 -24.05 -6.25 7.13
C ARG A 107 -24.01 -4.73 7.21
N LYS A 108 -23.80 -4.04 6.08
CA LYS A 108 -23.48 -2.61 6.02
C LYS A 108 -22.31 -2.29 6.96
N GLY A 109 -21.35 -3.21 6.98
CA GLY A 109 -20.19 -3.17 7.86
C GLY A 109 -19.10 -2.23 7.36
N MET A 110 -17.97 -2.24 8.05
CA MET A 110 -16.84 -1.35 7.82
C MET A 110 -15.56 -2.14 7.55
N VAL A 111 -14.75 -1.63 6.64
CA VAL A 111 -13.35 -2.04 6.46
C VAL A 111 -12.47 -0.85 6.76
N TYR A 112 -11.46 -1.02 7.61
CA TYR A 112 -10.42 -0.03 7.81
C TYR A 112 -9.05 -0.68 7.70
N MET A 113 -8.07 0.11 7.27
CA MET A 113 -6.69 -0.31 7.09
C MET A 113 -5.77 0.65 7.85
N THR A 114 -4.75 0.06 8.47
CA THR A 114 -3.65 0.78 9.10
C THR A 114 -2.37 0.36 8.41
N PHE A 115 -1.69 1.26 7.71
CA PHE A 115 -0.47 0.92 6.98
C PHE A 115 0.43 2.13 6.73
N THR A 116 1.71 1.85 6.58
CA THR A 116 2.67 2.79 5.99
C THR A 116 2.84 2.41 4.51
N PRO A 117 2.74 3.37 3.57
CA PRO A 117 2.77 3.05 2.13
C PRO A 117 4.18 2.73 1.63
N GLU A 118 4.80 1.68 2.19
CA GLU A 118 6.18 1.27 1.90
C GLU A 118 6.37 0.77 0.46
N SER A 119 5.31 0.21 -0.12
CA SER A 119 5.29 -0.22 -1.52
C SER A 119 5.04 0.93 -2.51
N GLY A 120 5.01 2.17 -2.01
CA GLY A 120 4.78 3.37 -2.81
C GLY A 120 3.34 3.53 -3.26
N MET A 121 3.16 4.06 -4.47
CA MET A 121 1.84 4.35 -5.04
C MET A 121 1.22 3.10 -5.69
N THR A 122 0.86 2.11 -4.89
CA THR A 122 0.12 0.94 -5.38
C THR A 122 -1.29 1.31 -5.83
N GLU A 123 -1.99 0.39 -6.49
CA GLU A 123 -3.38 0.59 -6.89
C GLU A 123 -4.30 0.83 -5.68
N THR A 124 -4.05 0.13 -4.57
CA THR A 124 -4.82 0.29 -3.33
C THR A 124 -4.57 1.68 -2.74
N VAL A 125 -3.32 2.08 -2.56
CA VAL A 125 -2.91 3.40 -2.05
C VAL A 125 -3.46 4.52 -2.94
N ALA A 126 -3.30 4.41 -4.26
CA ALA A 126 -3.78 5.40 -5.22
C ALA A 126 -5.32 5.58 -5.16
N SER A 127 -6.07 4.52 -4.87
CA SER A 127 -7.53 4.61 -4.75
C SER A 127 -7.98 5.47 -3.57
N PHE A 128 -7.19 5.52 -2.49
CA PHE A 128 -7.48 6.37 -1.32
C PHE A 128 -6.91 7.78 -1.45
N ILE A 129 -5.75 7.95 -2.06
CA ILE A 129 -5.09 9.27 -2.14
C ILE A 129 -5.69 10.10 -3.27
N ASN A 130 -5.87 9.51 -4.47
CA ASN A 130 -6.24 10.26 -5.66
C ASN A 130 -7.76 10.38 -5.86
N ARG A 131 -8.57 9.43 -5.37
CA ARG A 131 -10.01 9.36 -5.65
C ARG A 131 -10.78 8.71 -4.51
N LEU A 132 -10.91 9.39 -3.37
CA LEU A 132 -11.84 8.96 -2.33
C LEU A 132 -13.26 8.82 -2.90
N GLN A 133 -13.83 7.63 -2.74
CA GLN A 133 -15.21 7.37 -3.13
C GLN A 133 -16.16 7.75 -1.98
N LYS A 134 -17.44 7.91 -2.30
CA LYS A 134 -18.47 8.15 -1.28
C LYS A 134 -18.47 7.04 -0.23
N GLY A 135 -18.33 7.41 1.02
CA GLY A 135 -18.26 6.47 2.14
C GLY A 135 -16.84 6.00 2.49
N GLN A 136 -15.83 6.52 1.81
CA GLN A 136 -14.43 6.34 2.19
C GLN A 136 -13.91 7.60 2.90
N SER A 137 -12.98 7.40 3.81
CA SER A 137 -12.21 8.47 4.46
C SER A 137 -10.74 8.04 4.56
N LEU A 138 -9.85 9.02 4.52
CA LEU A 138 -8.42 8.84 4.74
C LEU A 138 -8.03 9.70 5.93
N VAL A 139 -7.35 9.10 6.89
CA VAL A 139 -6.69 9.79 7.99
C VAL A 139 -5.20 9.56 7.84
N ASN A 140 -4.44 10.62 7.69
CA ASN A 140 -2.99 10.55 7.65
C ASN A 140 -2.46 10.90 9.04
N ALA A 141 -1.77 9.95 9.66
CA ALA A 141 -1.05 10.14 10.92
C ALA A 141 0.45 10.27 10.64
N THR A 142 1.08 11.24 11.26
CA THR A 142 2.50 11.52 11.10
C THR A 142 3.24 11.29 12.42
N TRP A 143 4.55 11.16 12.37
CA TRP A 143 5.36 11.13 13.61
C TRP A 143 5.19 12.42 14.43
N ASP A 144 4.95 13.54 13.73
CA ASP A 144 4.75 14.83 14.40
C ASP A 144 3.48 14.82 15.25
N ASP A 145 2.42 14.08 14.86
CA ASP A 145 1.20 13.93 15.64
C ASP A 145 1.44 13.14 16.95
N ALA A 146 2.46 12.27 16.97
CA ALA A 146 2.85 11.49 18.14
C ALA A 146 4.02 12.10 18.93
N SER A 147 4.48 13.30 18.56
CA SER A 147 5.56 14.01 19.26
C SER A 147 5.17 14.35 20.69
N GLU A 148 6.12 14.28 21.62
CA GLU A 148 5.94 14.65 23.03
C GLU A 148 5.52 16.12 23.23
N THR A 149 5.73 16.96 22.20
CA THR A 149 5.33 18.37 22.20
C THR A 149 3.86 18.57 21.82
N VAL A 150 3.22 17.56 21.24
CA VAL A 150 1.82 17.60 20.80
C VAL A 150 0.94 16.94 21.87
N LYS A 151 -0.17 17.57 22.19
CA LYS A 151 -1.15 17.02 23.13
C LYS A 151 -2.35 16.49 22.36
N SER A 152 -2.77 15.29 22.70
CA SER A 152 -4.04 14.71 22.25
C SER A 152 -5.24 15.52 22.72
N MET A 153 -6.42 15.24 22.18
CA MET A 153 -7.69 15.84 22.63
C MET A 153 -7.96 15.57 24.12
N ASN A 154 -7.41 14.49 24.68
CA ASN A 154 -7.53 14.14 26.11
C ASN A 154 -6.45 14.81 26.97
N GLY A 155 -5.57 15.63 26.39
CA GLY A 155 -4.49 16.33 27.08
C GLY A 155 -3.23 15.49 27.33
N GLU A 156 -3.18 14.25 26.85
CA GLU A 156 -2.00 13.39 26.94
C GLU A 156 -0.98 13.81 25.90
N SER A 157 0.29 13.89 26.29
CA SER A 157 1.39 14.17 25.36
C SER A 157 1.69 12.94 24.51
N GLY A 158 2.16 13.14 23.30
CA GLY A 158 2.75 12.09 22.48
C GLY A 158 3.97 11.48 23.18
N HIS A 159 4.48 10.42 22.61
CA HIS A 159 5.57 9.62 23.21
C HIS A 159 6.87 9.68 22.38
N LEU A 160 6.85 10.34 21.24
CA LEU A 160 8.02 10.44 20.36
C LEU A 160 8.82 11.70 20.68
N ASN A 161 10.10 11.49 21.08
CA ASN A 161 11.05 12.54 21.30
C ASN A 161 11.67 12.98 19.98
N GLU A 162 11.79 14.30 19.73
CA GLU A 162 12.30 14.86 18.47
C GLU A 162 13.75 14.42 18.17
N ASP A 163 14.64 14.39 19.17
CA ASP A 163 16.03 13.99 18.95
C ASP A 163 16.10 12.51 18.50
N VAL A 164 15.27 11.65 19.10
CA VAL A 164 15.18 10.24 18.73
C VAL A 164 14.59 10.10 17.33
N MET A 165 13.54 10.86 16.99
CA MET A 165 12.98 10.89 15.65
C MET A 165 14.02 11.26 14.60
N GLN A 166 14.79 12.33 14.84
CA GLN A 166 15.85 12.78 13.93
C GLN A 166 16.97 11.73 13.78
N GLN A 167 17.37 11.11 14.88
CA GLN A 167 18.38 10.04 14.86
C GLN A 167 17.91 8.85 14.02
N ILE A 168 16.66 8.39 14.19
CA ILE A 168 16.09 7.29 13.41
C ILE A 168 15.98 7.71 11.93
N LEU A 169 15.43 8.89 11.64
CA LEU A 169 15.29 9.39 10.28
C LEU A 169 16.62 9.52 9.55
N SER A 170 17.72 9.85 10.27
CA SER A 170 19.04 9.94 9.67
C SER A 170 19.56 8.61 9.14
N SER A 171 19.05 7.49 9.65
CA SER A 171 19.41 6.13 9.18
C SER A 171 18.68 5.72 7.89
N TYR A 172 17.62 6.43 7.52
CA TYR A 172 16.87 6.17 6.29
C TYR A 172 17.39 7.00 5.12
N SER A 173 17.20 6.48 3.91
CA SER A 173 17.47 7.26 2.69
C SER A 173 16.52 8.47 2.60
N PRO A 174 16.91 9.55 1.90
CA PRO A 174 16.10 10.77 1.82
C PRO A 174 14.64 10.52 1.42
N HIS A 175 14.40 9.65 0.44
CA HIS A 175 13.04 9.32 -0.04
C HIS A 175 12.22 8.50 0.97
N GLU A 176 12.87 7.69 1.81
CA GLU A 176 12.19 6.93 2.86
C GLU A 176 11.78 7.82 4.04
N ARG A 177 12.54 8.90 4.31
CA ARG A 177 12.25 9.82 5.43
C ARG A 177 10.88 10.47 5.31
N GLU A 178 10.51 10.93 4.11
CA GLU A 178 9.18 11.51 3.84
C GLU A 178 8.07 10.48 4.08
N MET A 179 8.25 9.27 3.60
CA MET A 179 7.29 8.19 3.79
C MET A 179 7.15 7.82 5.27
N ARG A 180 8.27 7.64 5.99
CA ARG A 180 8.27 7.23 7.40
C ARG A 180 7.71 8.32 8.32
N ARG A 181 8.14 9.58 8.14
CA ARG A 181 7.71 10.68 9.01
C ARG A 181 6.27 11.11 8.73
N TYR A 182 5.89 11.22 7.46
CA TYR A 182 4.64 11.85 7.06
C TYR A 182 3.60 10.88 6.47
N GLY A 183 3.90 9.57 6.40
CA GLY A 183 2.98 8.58 5.81
C GLY A 183 2.69 8.83 4.32
N ARG A 184 3.54 9.61 3.64
CA ARG A 184 3.37 9.90 2.21
C ARG A 184 3.98 8.78 1.39
N PRO A 185 3.25 8.23 0.39
CA PRO A 185 3.82 7.22 -0.47
C PRO A 185 5.08 7.75 -1.12
N SER A 186 6.18 7.05 -0.91
CA SER A 186 7.41 7.36 -1.63
C SER A 186 7.21 6.98 -3.09
N ILE A 187 7.43 7.91 -4.00
CA ILE A 187 7.51 7.60 -5.43
C ILE A 187 8.72 6.70 -5.72
N GLY A 188 9.58 6.45 -4.70
CA GLY A 188 10.85 5.76 -4.83
C GLY A 188 10.84 4.23 -4.68
N SER A 189 9.86 3.61 -4.02
CA SER A 189 9.82 2.15 -3.91
C SER A 189 9.27 1.54 -5.21
N GLY A 190 10.14 0.89 -5.96
CA GLY A 190 9.83 0.36 -7.29
C GLY A 190 10.20 1.29 -8.46
N LEU A 191 10.76 2.47 -8.18
CA LEU A 191 11.33 3.28 -9.25
C LEU A 191 12.63 2.66 -9.74
N VAL A 192 12.77 2.57 -11.05
CA VAL A 192 14.04 2.23 -11.70
C VAL A 192 15.12 3.28 -11.39
N PHE A 193 14.69 4.52 -11.17
CA PHE A 193 15.53 5.64 -10.76
C PHE A 193 15.02 6.19 -9.43
N PRO A 194 15.71 5.96 -8.29
CA PRO A 194 15.31 6.43 -6.97
C PRO A 194 15.70 7.91 -6.78
N LEU A 195 15.19 8.76 -7.65
CA LEU A 195 15.41 10.21 -7.66
C LEU A 195 14.12 10.93 -7.29
N GLY A 196 14.22 12.08 -6.63
CA GLY A 196 13.08 12.96 -6.37
C GLY A 196 12.48 13.51 -7.68
N GLU A 197 11.18 13.73 -7.72
CA GLU A 197 10.52 14.31 -8.91
C GLU A 197 11.14 15.65 -9.31
N GLU A 198 11.54 16.46 -8.32
CA GLU A 198 12.19 17.75 -8.53
C GLU A 198 13.55 17.64 -9.26
N GLN A 199 14.15 16.44 -9.29
CA GLN A 199 15.41 16.18 -9.98
C GLN A 199 15.22 15.67 -11.41
N VAL A 200 14.05 15.16 -11.74
CA VAL A 200 13.79 14.49 -13.03
C VAL A 200 12.64 15.12 -13.82
N ILE A 201 11.75 15.88 -13.15
CA ILE A 201 10.67 16.60 -13.83
C ILE A 201 11.12 18.04 -14.06
N THR A 202 10.95 18.51 -15.27
CA THR A 202 11.20 19.90 -15.66
C THR A 202 9.92 20.51 -16.26
N ASP A 203 9.89 21.82 -16.33
CA ASP A 203 8.88 22.53 -17.10
C ASP A 203 8.87 22.04 -18.57
N PRO A 204 7.75 22.14 -19.28
CA PRO A 204 7.68 21.72 -20.68
C PRO A 204 8.77 22.36 -21.53
N VAL A 205 9.62 21.52 -22.14
CA VAL A 205 10.72 21.95 -23.00
C VAL A 205 10.29 21.82 -24.45
N HIS A 206 10.67 22.79 -25.28
CA HIS A 206 10.51 22.68 -26.72
C HIS A 206 11.51 21.66 -27.28
N ILE A 207 11.01 20.62 -27.95
CA ILE A 207 11.84 19.57 -28.53
C ILE A 207 12.25 20.01 -29.95
N GLU A 208 13.52 20.39 -30.11
CA GLU A 208 14.04 20.90 -31.34
C GLU A 208 13.99 19.85 -32.47
N GLU A 209 13.73 20.26 -33.72
CA GLU A 209 13.61 19.34 -34.86
C GLU A 209 14.89 18.56 -35.14
N HIS A 210 16.02 19.14 -34.87
CA HIS A 210 17.34 18.55 -35.15
C HIS A 210 17.81 17.58 -34.05
N TRP A 211 17.13 17.53 -32.89
CA TRP A 211 17.49 16.60 -31.83
C TRP A 211 17.19 15.15 -32.21
N PRO A 212 18.15 14.23 -32.04
CA PRO A 212 17.92 12.82 -32.25
C PRO A 212 16.79 12.33 -31.36
N ARG A 213 15.90 11.50 -31.92
CA ARG A 213 14.76 10.95 -31.20
C ARG A 213 14.76 9.44 -31.28
N ILE A 214 14.32 8.79 -30.21
CA ILE A 214 14.11 7.36 -30.14
C ILE A 214 12.86 7.08 -29.30
N ALA A 215 12.16 6.01 -29.63
CA ALA A 215 11.15 5.45 -28.74
C ALA A 215 11.59 4.08 -28.26
N ALA A 216 11.08 3.66 -27.11
CA ALA A 216 11.26 2.31 -26.59
C ALA A 216 9.91 1.75 -26.16
N ILE A 217 9.66 0.47 -26.49
CA ILE A 217 8.45 -0.26 -26.11
C ILE A 217 8.80 -1.44 -25.24
N ASP A 218 8.02 -1.65 -24.18
CA ASP A 218 8.00 -2.88 -23.40
C ASP A 218 6.59 -3.48 -23.45
N PHE A 219 6.52 -4.78 -23.78
CA PHE A 219 5.25 -5.45 -24.01
C PHE A 219 4.75 -6.11 -22.73
N GLY A 220 3.46 -5.99 -22.46
CA GLY A 220 2.81 -6.64 -21.33
C GLY A 220 1.32 -6.83 -21.59
N TRP A 221 0.72 -7.73 -20.83
CA TRP A 221 -0.73 -7.97 -20.84
C TRP A 221 -1.34 -7.57 -19.49
N ASP A 222 -1.06 -8.32 -18.43
CA ASP A 222 -1.45 -7.96 -17.05
C ASP A 222 -0.60 -6.81 -16.52
N HIS A 223 0.71 -6.86 -16.71
CA HIS A 223 1.56 -5.67 -16.69
C HIS A 223 1.30 -4.84 -17.95
N PRO A 224 1.26 -3.52 -17.85
CA PRO A 224 0.94 -2.69 -19.00
C PRO A 224 2.01 -2.77 -20.09
N THR A 225 1.58 -2.79 -21.35
CA THR A 225 2.47 -2.36 -22.44
C THR A 225 2.77 -0.88 -22.24
N ALA A 226 4.05 -0.52 -22.24
CA ALA A 226 4.54 0.83 -22.08
C ALA A 226 5.38 1.27 -23.27
N VAL A 227 5.21 2.52 -23.68
CA VAL A 227 6.06 3.15 -24.72
C VAL A 227 6.48 4.52 -24.22
N VAL A 228 7.76 4.84 -24.41
CA VAL A 228 8.31 6.15 -24.11
C VAL A 228 8.96 6.74 -25.35
N TRP A 229 8.85 8.05 -25.53
CA TRP A 229 9.53 8.81 -26.58
C TRP A 229 10.53 9.74 -25.96
N CYS A 230 11.78 9.65 -26.41
CA CYS A 230 12.89 10.42 -25.91
C CYS A 230 13.49 11.29 -27.01
N ALA A 231 14.01 12.45 -26.61
CA ALA A 231 14.87 13.31 -27.43
C ALA A 231 16.18 13.57 -26.69
N ILE A 232 17.25 13.77 -27.42
CA ILE A 232 18.59 13.97 -26.87
C ILE A 232 19.07 15.36 -27.26
N ASP A 233 19.25 16.21 -26.26
CA ASP A 233 20.04 17.42 -26.41
C ASP A 233 21.51 17.04 -26.25
N ARG A 234 22.25 17.06 -27.35
CA ARG A 234 23.67 16.70 -27.34
C ARG A 234 24.59 17.81 -26.85
N ASP A 235 24.10 19.02 -26.85
CA ASP A 235 24.88 20.16 -26.40
C ASP A 235 24.93 20.24 -24.88
N GLU A 236 23.82 19.94 -24.24
CA GLU A 236 23.68 19.93 -22.77
C GLU A 236 23.80 18.51 -22.18
N ASP A 237 23.94 17.46 -23.02
CA ASP A 237 23.98 16.02 -22.63
C ASP A 237 22.76 15.58 -21.83
N ILE A 238 21.56 16.04 -22.22
CA ILE A 238 20.30 15.78 -21.54
C ILE A 238 19.39 14.89 -22.38
N PHE A 239 18.80 13.87 -21.72
CA PHE A 239 17.74 13.04 -22.27
C PHE A 239 16.38 13.53 -21.77
N TYR A 240 15.54 13.99 -22.68
CA TYR A 240 14.16 14.37 -22.40
C TYR A 240 13.21 13.23 -22.74
N VAL A 241 12.48 12.70 -21.75
CA VAL A 241 11.29 11.86 -21.98
C VAL A 241 10.11 12.82 -22.17
N TYR A 242 9.69 13.03 -23.39
CA TYR A 242 8.71 14.07 -23.74
C TYR A 242 7.30 13.53 -24.01
N ASP A 243 7.13 12.23 -24.22
CA ASP A 243 5.83 11.59 -24.39
C ASP A 243 5.87 10.15 -23.91
N CYS A 244 4.73 9.64 -23.42
CA CYS A 244 4.59 8.26 -23.01
C CYS A 244 3.19 7.72 -23.32
N TYR A 245 3.11 6.39 -23.47
CA TYR A 245 1.87 5.65 -23.60
C TYR A 245 1.92 4.43 -22.69
N ARG A 246 0.82 4.12 -22.02
CA ARG A 246 0.71 2.94 -21.16
C ARG A 246 -0.71 2.40 -21.20
N ALA A 247 -0.86 1.08 -21.44
CA ALA A 247 -2.14 0.40 -21.35
C ALA A 247 -1.98 -1.08 -20.98
N SER A 248 -2.85 -1.58 -20.10
CA SER A 248 -2.96 -3.00 -19.74
C SER A 248 -4.14 -3.62 -20.44
N LYS A 249 -4.09 -4.94 -20.68
CA LYS A 249 -5.20 -5.75 -21.23
C LYS A 249 -5.78 -5.20 -22.53
N ALA A 250 -4.96 -4.54 -23.33
CA ALA A 250 -5.33 -4.00 -24.62
C ALA A 250 -4.78 -4.85 -25.77
N SER A 251 -5.51 -4.94 -26.85
CA SER A 251 -5.07 -5.71 -28.03
C SER A 251 -3.91 -5.03 -28.74
N PRO A 252 -3.07 -5.78 -29.48
CA PRO A 252 -1.98 -5.20 -30.28
C PRO A 252 -2.43 -4.11 -31.26
N SER A 253 -3.65 -4.19 -31.79
CA SER A 253 -4.22 -3.16 -32.65
C SER A 253 -4.42 -1.85 -31.92
N VAL A 254 -4.90 -1.86 -30.68
CA VAL A 254 -5.06 -0.66 -29.84
C VAL A 254 -3.71 -0.01 -29.57
N HIS A 255 -2.69 -0.80 -29.21
CA HIS A 255 -1.34 -0.28 -29.02
C HIS A 255 -0.80 0.33 -30.31
N SER A 256 -0.95 -0.37 -31.45
CA SER A 256 -0.50 0.10 -32.76
C SER A 256 -1.18 1.41 -33.17
N GLU A 257 -2.49 1.56 -32.97
CA GLU A 257 -3.20 2.79 -33.28
C GLU A 257 -2.68 3.96 -32.45
N ASN A 258 -2.45 3.76 -31.16
CA ASN A 258 -1.90 4.80 -30.30
C ASN A 258 -0.47 5.18 -30.70
N ILE A 259 0.39 4.22 -31.02
CA ILE A 259 1.77 4.48 -31.44
C ILE A 259 1.80 5.26 -32.76
N LYS A 260 0.94 4.92 -33.70
CA LYS A 260 0.85 5.56 -35.02
C LYS A 260 0.37 7.02 -34.99
N THR A 261 -0.16 7.51 -33.88
CA THR A 261 -0.48 8.94 -33.72
C THR A 261 0.79 9.80 -33.58
N ARG A 262 1.95 9.20 -33.38
CA ARG A 262 3.27 9.86 -33.26
C ARG A 262 4.05 9.76 -34.57
N PRO A 263 5.05 10.63 -34.77
CA PRO A 263 5.81 10.63 -36.00
C PRO A 263 6.50 9.30 -36.31
N HIS A 264 6.25 8.71 -37.48
CA HIS A 264 6.75 7.38 -37.86
C HIS A 264 8.23 7.35 -38.28
N PHE A 265 8.90 8.49 -38.36
CA PHE A 265 10.33 8.52 -38.58
C PHE A 265 11.16 8.25 -37.32
N ILE A 266 10.50 8.19 -36.11
CA ILE A 266 11.19 7.91 -34.85
C ILE A 266 11.42 6.40 -34.76
N PRO A 267 12.67 5.92 -34.67
CA PRO A 267 12.95 4.51 -34.51
C PRO A 267 12.46 4.03 -33.16
N ILE A 268 11.93 2.80 -33.11
CA ILE A 268 11.42 2.18 -31.89
C ILE A 268 12.30 0.99 -31.51
N ALA A 269 12.93 1.07 -30.35
CA ALA A 269 13.60 -0.06 -29.72
C ALA A 269 12.57 -0.96 -29.04
N TYR A 270 12.75 -2.27 -29.14
CA TYR A 270 11.88 -3.26 -28.49
C TYR A 270 12.71 -4.40 -27.91
N PRO A 271 12.22 -5.12 -26.88
CA PRO A 271 12.95 -6.20 -26.25
C PRO A 271 13.09 -7.39 -27.22
N HIS A 272 14.13 -8.19 -26.99
CA HIS A 272 14.50 -9.32 -27.85
C HIS A 272 13.39 -10.39 -27.99
N ASP A 273 12.58 -10.57 -26.94
CA ASP A 273 11.43 -11.49 -26.90
C ASP A 273 10.22 -11.00 -27.73
N GLY A 274 10.16 -9.72 -28.06
CA GLY A 274 9.15 -9.15 -28.95
C GLY A 274 9.16 -9.72 -30.39
N ASN A 275 10.17 -10.51 -30.75
CA ASN A 275 10.27 -11.18 -32.04
C ASN A 275 9.71 -12.63 -32.04
N ARG A 276 9.25 -13.15 -30.92
CA ARG A 276 8.67 -14.50 -30.90
C ARG A 276 7.33 -14.48 -31.61
N ARG A 277 7.24 -15.29 -32.67
CA ARG A 277 5.99 -15.65 -33.32
C ARG A 277 5.50 -16.93 -32.62
N ASP A 278 4.53 -16.81 -31.75
CA ASP A 278 3.76 -17.96 -31.27
C ASP A 278 2.68 -18.32 -32.29
#